data_a157b954dcfa77dd7aeffd4250cef123
#
_entry.id   a157b954dcfa77dd7aeffd4250cef123
#
_cell.length_a   1.000
_cell.length_b   1.000
_cell.length_c   1.000
_cell.angle_alpha   90.00
_cell.angle_beta   90.00
_cell.angle_gamma   90.00
#
_symmetry.space_group_name_H-M   'P 1'
#
loop_
_entity.id
_entity.type
_entity.pdbx_description
1 polymer ?
#
loop_
_entity_poly.entity_id
_entity_poly.type
_entity_poly.pdbx_seq_one_letter_code
_entity_poly.pdbx_strand_id
1 'polypeptide(L)'
;LTVAAPLLRKYGLPATVFVATGYIDGGRMWNDWIIGSIKESPLNRLELRDLDLPDLDIGTPDLRRRAVEVLLPKVKYLPFSRRRAVCEEFARRCRVDLRESLMMTREQVKALPAFGVTVGAHTHTHPILATEPVEYCRTDIVQSKNTLEDWLQRPVDTFAYPNGVPGTDYRQEHVELIRSLGFT
;
A
#
# COMPACT_ATOMS: atom_id res chain seq x y z
N LEU A 1 -15.59 -4.84 -5.92
CA LEU A 1 -16.22 -5.85 -6.79
C LEU A 1 -17.69 -5.59 -7.05
N THR A 2 -18.47 -5.22 -6.04
CA THR A 2 -19.94 -5.13 -6.13
C THR A 2 -20.46 -3.97 -6.99
N VAL A 3 -19.66 -2.94 -7.23
CA VAL A 3 -20.05 -1.75 -8.02
C VAL A 3 -19.21 -1.61 -9.28
N ALA A 4 -17.89 -1.41 -9.13
CA ALA A 4 -17.01 -1.09 -10.27
C ALA A 4 -16.87 -2.26 -11.26
N ALA A 5 -16.61 -3.49 -10.80
CA ALA A 5 -16.36 -4.62 -11.68
C ALA A 5 -17.55 -4.96 -12.59
N PRO A 6 -18.83 -5.00 -12.12
CA PRO A 6 -19.99 -5.17 -12.99
C PRO A 6 -20.15 -4.04 -14.02
N LEU A 7 -19.82 -2.80 -13.66
CA LEU A 7 -19.89 -1.66 -14.60
C LEU A 7 -18.83 -1.76 -15.69
N LEU A 8 -17.58 -2.08 -15.32
CA LEU A 8 -16.50 -2.31 -16.28
C LEU A 8 -16.88 -3.39 -17.29
N ARG A 9 -17.39 -4.53 -16.80
CA ARG A 9 -17.87 -5.62 -17.65
C ARG A 9 -19.03 -5.20 -18.54
N LYS A 10 -20.03 -4.47 -17.99
CA LYS A 10 -21.21 -4.01 -18.76
C LYS A 10 -20.81 -3.13 -19.94
N TYR A 11 -19.82 -2.26 -19.76
CA TYR A 11 -19.39 -1.32 -20.79
C TYR A 11 -18.19 -1.81 -21.61
N GLY A 12 -17.72 -3.05 -21.40
CA GLY A 12 -16.56 -3.62 -22.11
C GLY A 12 -15.26 -2.86 -21.87
N LEU A 13 -15.10 -2.22 -20.71
CA LEU A 13 -13.92 -1.42 -20.37
C LEU A 13 -12.83 -2.32 -19.80
N PRO A 14 -11.61 -2.32 -20.42
CA PRO A 14 -10.48 -3.04 -19.85
C PRO A 14 -10.04 -2.37 -18.56
N ALA A 15 -9.65 -3.19 -17.58
CA ALA A 15 -9.11 -2.71 -16.31
C ALA A 15 -8.06 -3.66 -15.77
N THR A 16 -7.07 -3.11 -15.07
CA THR A 16 -6.06 -3.86 -14.32
C THR A 16 -6.08 -3.41 -12.87
N VAL A 17 -6.06 -4.39 -11.95
CA VAL A 17 -5.90 -4.14 -10.52
C VAL A 17 -4.54 -4.67 -10.11
N PHE A 18 -3.68 -3.79 -9.58
CA PHE A 18 -2.37 -4.14 -9.06
C PHE A 18 -2.48 -4.39 -7.55
N VAL A 19 -2.05 -5.58 -7.10
CA VAL A 19 -2.31 -6.10 -5.76
C VAL A 19 -1.03 -6.15 -4.93
N ALA A 20 -1.01 -5.42 -3.81
CA ALA A 20 0.01 -5.57 -2.77
C ALA A 20 -0.41 -6.71 -1.84
N THR A 21 0.16 -7.89 -2.06
CA THR A 21 -0.36 -9.16 -1.52
C THR A 21 -0.29 -9.30 -0.01
N GLY A 22 0.63 -8.59 0.67
CA GLY A 22 0.78 -8.64 2.12
C GLY A 22 -0.33 -7.93 2.90
N TYR A 23 -1.23 -7.23 2.21
CA TYR A 23 -2.35 -6.50 2.84
C TYR A 23 -3.71 -7.15 2.59
N ILE A 24 -3.76 -8.19 1.78
CA ILE A 24 -5.00 -8.91 1.51
C ILE A 24 -5.45 -9.66 2.77
N ASP A 25 -6.76 -9.83 2.92
CA ASP A 25 -7.41 -10.50 4.07
C ASP A 25 -7.25 -9.77 5.42
N GLY A 26 -7.23 -8.44 5.41
CA GLY A 26 -7.30 -7.64 6.64
C GLY A 26 -6.07 -6.78 6.92
N GLY A 27 -5.14 -6.69 5.99
CA GLY A 27 -4.01 -5.75 6.09
C GLY A 27 -4.47 -4.29 5.99
N ARG A 28 -3.58 -3.40 6.34
CA ARG A 28 -3.79 -1.95 6.25
C ARG A 28 -2.53 -1.28 5.72
N MET A 29 -2.68 -0.44 4.72
CA MET A 29 -1.58 0.33 4.15
C MET A 29 -1.09 1.40 5.15
N TRP A 30 0.18 1.76 5.06
CA TRP A 30 0.80 2.71 5.98
C TRP A 30 0.12 4.09 5.98
N ASN A 31 -0.32 4.57 4.82
CA ASN A 31 -1.08 5.81 4.69
C ASN A 31 -2.46 5.73 5.37
N ASP A 32 -3.12 4.59 5.27
CA ASP A 32 -4.42 4.37 5.91
C ASP A 32 -4.29 4.30 7.44
N TRP A 33 -3.14 3.80 7.95
CA TRP A 33 -2.81 3.89 9.37
C TRP A 33 -2.74 5.36 9.82
N ILE A 34 -2.01 6.21 9.12
CA ILE A 34 -1.86 7.63 9.47
C ILE A 34 -3.21 8.37 9.35
N ILE A 35 -3.88 8.22 8.20
CA ILE A 35 -5.14 8.92 7.91
C ILE A 35 -6.24 8.49 8.90
N GLY A 36 -6.42 7.19 9.07
CA GLY A 36 -7.42 6.64 9.98
C GLY A 36 -7.17 7.03 11.43
N SER A 37 -5.91 6.96 11.87
CA SER A 37 -5.54 7.36 13.23
C SER A 37 -5.85 8.83 13.53
N ILE A 38 -5.53 9.73 12.60
CA ILE A 38 -5.85 11.16 12.76
C ILE A 38 -7.36 11.38 12.75
N LYS A 39 -8.07 10.71 11.83
CA LYS A 39 -9.51 10.85 11.66
C LYS A 39 -10.28 10.41 12.90
N GLU A 40 -9.92 9.29 13.48
CA GLU A 40 -10.64 8.65 14.58
C GLU A 40 -10.12 9.00 15.97
N SER A 41 -8.98 9.69 16.06
CA SER A 41 -8.39 10.09 17.37
C SER A 41 -9.35 10.95 18.18
N PRO A 42 -9.56 10.65 19.47
CA PRO A 42 -10.30 11.49 20.40
C PRO A 42 -9.51 12.69 20.91
N LEU A 43 -8.23 12.79 20.55
CA LEU A 43 -7.32 13.82 21.02
C LEU A 43 -7.45 15.10 20.20
N ASN A 44 -7.05 16.23 20.80
CA ASN A 44 -6.94 17.52 20.10
C ASN A 44 -5.49 17.84 19.70
N ARG A 45 -4.51 17.15 20.30
CA ARG A 45 -3.09 17.36 20.08
C ARG A 45 -2.33 16.03 20.14
N LEU A 46 -1.31 15.91 19.30
CA LEU A 46 -0.37 14.77 19.26
C LEU A 46 1.05 15.26 19.55
N GLU A 47 1.74 14.57 20.46
CA GLU A 47 3.16 14.78 20.76
C GLU A 47 3.95 13.64 20.10
N LEU A 48 4.79 13.97 19.11
CA LEU A 48 5.39 13.00 18.20
C LEU A 48 6.90 13.18 18.01
N ARG A 49 7.55 14.12 18.76
CA ARG A 49 8.97 14.46 18.57
C ARG A 49 9.91 13.29 18.74
N ASP A 50 9.59 12.38 19.65
CA ASP A 50 10.38 11.17 19.89
C ASP A 50 10.23 10.11 18.78
N LEU A 51 9.32 10.30 17.83
CA LEU A 51 9.19 9.54 16.59
C LEU A 51 9.86 10.23 15.38
N ASP A 52 10.61 11.31 15.62
CA ASP A 52 11.15 12.21 14.58
C ASP A 52 10.07 12.88 13.73
N LEU A 53 8.88 13.07 14.32
CA LEU A 53 7.74 13.73 13.70
C LEU A 53 7.37 15.03 14.47
N PRO A 54 6.77 16.03 13.82
CA PRO A 54 6.34 17.25 14.50
C PRO A 54 5.16 16.99 15.43
N ASP A 55 5.08 17.74 16.52
CA ASP A 55 3.85 17.84 17.31
C ASP A 55 2.76 18.52 16.48
N LEU A 56 1.52 18.05 16.60
CA LEU A 56 0.42 18.49 15.74
C LEU A 56 -0.86 18.73 16.55
N ASP A 57 -1.53 19.82 16.26
CA ASP A 57 -2.89 20.05 16.70
C ASP A 57 -3.86 19.38 15.70
N ILE A 58 -4.84 18.62 16.22
CA ILE A 58 -5.84 17.87 15.46
C ILE A 58 -7.27 18.08 16.00
N GLY A 59 -7.49 19.17 16.74
CA GLY A 59 -8.77 19.46 17.42
C GLY A 59 -9.91 19.85 16.47
N THR A 60 -9.62 20.17 15.20
CA THR A 60 -10.64 20.52 14.20
C THR A 60 -10.46 19.70 12.91
N PRO A 61 -11.50 19.56 12.06
CA PRO A 61 -11.36 18.87 10.77
C PRO A 61 -10.26 19.45 9.88
N ASP A 62 -10.08 20.76 9.86
CA ASP A 62 -9.03 21.42 9.08
C ASP A 62 -7.62 21.14 9.60
N LEU A 63 -7.44 21.13 10.92
CA LEU A 63 -6.18 20.76 11.55
C LEU A 63 -5.84 19.28 11.29
N ARG A 64 -6.83 18.39 11.34
CA ARG A 64 -6.65 16.97 10.97
C ARG A 64 -6.18 16.82 9.53
N ARG A 65 -6.78 17.54 8.58
CA ARG A 65 -6.38 17.53 7.17
C ARG A 65 -4.93 17.99 6.98
N ARG A 66 -4.57 19.11 7.61
CA ARG A 66 -3.20 19.62 7.59
C ARG A 66 -2.20 18.65 8.24
N ALA A 67 -2.58 17.99 9.33
CA ALA A 67 -1.73 17.00 9.98
C ALA A 67 -1.43 15.82 9.03
N VAL A 68 -2.41 15.33 8.26
CA VAL A 68 -2.21 14.30 7.22
C VAL A 68 -1.22 14.79 6.16
N GLU A 69 -1.42 15.99 5.63
CA GLU A 69 -0.55 16.61 4.62
C GLU A 69 0.91 16.75 5.08
N VAL A 70 1.12 17.03 6.36
CA VAL A 70 2.45 17.16 6.97
C VAL A 70 3.10 15.81 7.21
N LEU A 71 2.34 14.80 7.65
CA LEU A 71 2.90 13.52 8.08
C LEU A 71 3.17 12.56 6.91
N LEU A 72 2.27 12.48 5.93
CA LEU A 72 2.43 11.52 4.84
C LEU A 72 3.78 11.64 4.12
N PRO A 73 4.26 12.84 3.72
CA PRO A 73 5.58 12.96 3.09
C PRO A 73 6.75 12.53 3.97
N LYS A 74 6.65 12.74 5.29
CA LYS A 74 7.71 12.39 6.25
C LYS A 74 7.80 10.89 6.50
N VAL A 75 6.67 10.20 6.49
CA VAL A 75 6.61 8.75 6.73
C VAL A 75 6.83 7.96 5.44
N LYS A 76 6.46 8.49 4.27
CA LYS A 76 6.52 7.83 2.97
C LYS A 76 7.89 7.19 2.69
N TYR A 77 8.97 7.95 2.87
CA TYR A 77 10.33 7.52 2.48
C TYR A 77 11.13 6.85 3.59
N LEU A 78 10.51 6.52 4.71
CA LEU A 78 11.14 5.66 5.70
C LEU A 78 11.29 4.24 5.15
N PRO A 79 12.40 3.53 5.46
CA PRO A 79 12.51 2.10 5.16
C PRO A 79 11.32 1.32 5.71
N PHE A 80 10.91 0.26 5.03
CA PHE A 80 9.67 -0.47 5.34
C PHE A 80 9.53 -0.83 6.83
N SER A 81 10.57 -1.40 7.45
CA SER A 81 10.55 -1.79 8.86
C SER A 81 10.33 -0.59 9.80
N ARG A 82 11.03 0.52 9.53
CA ARG A 82 10.88 1.77 10.32
C ARG A 82 9.51 2.37 10.10
N ARG A 83 9.05 2.43 8.86
CA ARG A 83 7.73 2.96 8.50
C ARG A 83 6.62 2.21 9.21
N ARG A 84 6.69 0.88 9.22
CA ARG A 84 5.72 0.03 9.92
C ARG A 84 5.70 0.32 11.43
N ALA A 85 6.86 0.33 12.08
CA ALA A 85 6.98 0.63 13.51
C ALA A 85 6.42 2.02 13.86
N VAL A 86 6.72 3.03 13.03
CA VAL A 86 6.18 4.39 13.21
C VAL A 86 4.66 4.40 13.09
N CYS A 87 4.07 3.71 12.12
CA CYS A 87 2.62 3.65 11.94
C CYS A 87 1.90 2.96 13.11
N GLU A 88 2.44 1.85 13.59
CA GLU A 88 1.89 1.10 14.74
C GLU A 88 1.94 1.96 16.02
N GLU A 89 3.07 2.59 16.31
CA GLU A 89 3.22 3.48 17.46
C GLU A 89 2.36 4.75 17.33
N PHE A 90 2.24 5.30 16.11
CA PHE A 90 1.38 6.45 15.83
C PHE A 90 -0.09 6.15 16.14
N ALA A 91 -0.60 5.01 15.71
CA ALA A 91 -1.99 4.60 16.02
C ALA A 91 -2.22 4.45 17.53
N ARG A 92 -1.25 3.86 18.24
CA ARG A 92 -1.30 3.73 19.70
C ARG A 92 -1.37 5.10 20.38
N ARG A 93 -0.59 6.09 19.93
CA ARG A 93 -0.62 7.45 20.45
C ARG A 93 -1.91 8.20 20.15
N CYS A 94 -2.47 7.96 18.98
CA CYS A 94 -3.79 8.46 18.62
C CYS A 94 -4.93 7.85 19.43
N ARG A 95 -4.67 6.81 20.25
CA ARG A 95 -5.66 6.05 21.05
C ARG A 95 -6.78 5.49 20.18
N VAL A 96 -6.41 4.94 19.03
CA VAL A 96 -7.37 4.34 18.09
C VAL A 96 -7.11 2.85 17.91
N ASP A 97 -8.18 2.12 17.67
CA ASP A 97 -8.14 0.71 17.29
C ASP A 97 -8.79 0.57 15.90
N LEU A 98 -7.97 0.61 14.87
CA LEU A 98 -8.41 0.58 13.48
C LEU A 98 -8.72 -0.86 13.06
N ARG A 99 -9.91 -1.36 13.35
CA ARG A 99 -10.33 -2.75 13.09
C ARG A 99 -10.88 -2.97 11.69
N GLU A 100 -11.39 -1.95 11.02
CA GLU A 100 -11.97 -2.09 9.71
C GLU A 100 -10.91 -2.46 8.67
N SER A 101 -11.14 -3.53 7.93
CA SER A 101 -10.33 -3.91 6.78
C SER A 101 -10.73 -3.07 5.57
N LEU A 102 -9.79 -2.31 5.02
CA LEU A 102 -9.99 -1.51 3.80
C LEU A 102 -9.55 -2.26 2.54
N MET A 103 -8.88 -3.40 2.71
CA MET A 103 -8.30 -4.15 1.60
C MET A 103 -9.24 -5.25 1.13
N MET A 104 -9.03 -5.70 -0.10
CA MET A 104 -9.73 -6.85 -0.67
C MET A 104 -9.42 -8.12 0.10
N THR A 105 -10.34 -9.08 0.07
CA THR A 105 -10.06 -10.44 0.46
C THR A 105 -9.42 -11.23 -0.69
N ARG A 106 -8.74 -12.33 -0.37
CA ARG A 106 -8.20 -13.28 -1.35
C ARG A 106 -9.28 -13.75 -2.34
N GLU A 107 -10.46 -14.07 -1.84
CA GLU A 107 -11.57 -14.51 -2.69
C GLU A 107 -12.04 -13.41 -3.64
N GLN A 108 -12.00 -12.16 -3.21
CA GLN A 108 -12.30 -11.02 -4.08
C GLN A 108 -11.24 -10.84 -5.17
N VAL A 109 -9.95 -11.03 -4.86
CA VAL A 109 -8.86 -10.98 -5.86
C VAL A 109 -9.06 -12.11 -6.88
N LYS A 110 -9.34 -13.33 -6.43
CA LYS A 110 -9.61 -14.51 -7.31
C LYS A 110 -10.82 -14.30 -8.22
N ALA A 111 -11.79 -13.51 -7.80
CA ALA A 111 -13.00 -13.26 -8.59
C ALA A 111 -12.81 -12.19 -9.70
N LEU A 112 -11.77 -11.33 -9.63
CA LEU A 112 -11.54 -10.26 -10.60
C LEU A 112 -11.53 -10.72 -12.07
N PRO A 113 -10.84 -11.84 -12.43
CA PRO A 113 -10.80 -12.31 -13.80
C PRO A 113 -12.17 -12.64 -14.41
N ALA A 114 -13.12 -13.09 -13.59
CA ALA A 114 -14.47 -13.41 -14.07
C ALA A 114 -15.24 -12.14 -14.54
N PHE A 115 -14.78 -10.97 -14.13
CA PHE A 115 -15.30 -9.67 -14.60
C PHE A 115 -14.49 -9.07 -15.75
N GLY A 116 -13.50 -9.80 -16.31
CA GLY A 116 -12.61 -9.28 -17.36
C GLY A 116 -11.53 -8.32 -16.83
N VAL A 117 -11.26 -8.32 -15.52
CA VAL A 117 -10.23 -7.50 -14.90
C VAL A 117 -8.92 -8.26 -14.82
N THR A 118 -7.86 -7.68 -15.35
CA THR A 118 -6.49 -8.22 -15.21
C THR A 118 -5.99 -7.98 -13.79
N VAL A 119 -5.26 -8.96 -13.23
CA VAL A 119 -4.59 -8.81 -11.93
C VAL A 119 -3.08 -8.74 -12.17
N GLY A 120 -2.46 -7.67 -11.71
CA GLY A 120 -1.01 -7.45 -11.74
C GLY A 120 -0.39 -7.42 -10.34
N ALA A 121 0.93 -7.60 -10.28
CA ALA A 121 1.66 -7.53 -9.04
C ALA A 121 2.00 -6.08 -8.64
N HIS A 122 2.01 -5.81 -7.33
CA HIS A 122 2.33 -4.49 -6.76
C HIS A 122 3.19 -4.64 -5.50
N THR A 123 4.15 -5.56 -5.55
CA THR A 123 4.97 -6.00 -4.41
C THR A 123 4.16 -6.75 -3.32
N HIS A 124 4.82 -7.29 -2.32
CA HIS A 124 4.16 -7.89 -1.17
C HIS A 124 3.87 -6.84 -0.09
N THR A 125 4.88 -6.06 0.30
CA THR A 125 4.80 -5.12 1.44
C THR A 125 4.66 -3.65 1.04
N HIS A 126 4.52 -3.36 -0.25
CA HIS A 126 4.40 -1.99 -0.80
C HIS A 126 5.53 -1.05 -0.34
N PRO A 127 6.81 -1.44 -0.48
CA PRO A 127 7.93 -0.57 -0.13
C PRO A 127 8.14 0.51 -1.19
N ILE A 128 8.85 1.58 -0.85
CA ILE A 128 9.49 2.43 -1.85
C ILE A 128 10.77 1.72 -2.26
N LEU A 129 10.83 1.16 -3.46
CA LEU A 129 11.94 0.29 -3.87
C LEU A 129 13.30 0.98 -3.70
N ALA A 130 13.38 2.28 -3.98
CA ALA A 130 14.61 3.06 -3.85
C ALA A 130 15.11 3.25 -2.40
N THR A 131 14.31 2.93 -1.40
CA THR A 131 14.69 3.01 0.03
C THR A 131 15.11 1.67 0.63
N GLU A 132 15.01 0.59 -0.14
CA GLU A 132 15.30 -0.76 0.30
C GLU A 132 16.51 -1.36 -0.46
N PRO A 133 17.23 -2.31 0.13
CA PRO A 133 18.23 -3.09 -0.60
C PRO A 133 17.59 -3.87 -1.76
N VAL A 134 18.31 -4.00 -2.89
CA VAL A 134 17.80 -4.68 -4.09
C VAL A 134 17.40 -6.14 -3.80
N GLU A 135 18.12 -6.84 -2.95
CA GLU A 135 17.78 -8.22 -2.56
C GLU A 135 16.49 -8.30 -1.73
N TYR A 136 16.20 -7.31 -0.91
CA TYR A 136 14.89 -7.17 -0.26
C TYR A 136 13.80 -6.99 -1.30
N CYS A 137 14.00 -6.05 -2.25
CA CYS A 137 13.06 -5.81 -3.34
C CYS A 137 12.81 -7.09 -4.15
N ARG A 138 13.86 -7.84 -4.50
CA ARG A 138 13.74 -9.13 -5.20
C ARG A 138 12.85 -10.10 -4.43
N THR A 139 13.13 -10.31 -3.16
CA THR A 139 12.39 -11.25 -2.31
C THR A 139 10.91 -10.85 -2.21
N ASP A 140 10.64 -9.58 -1.97
CA ASP A 140 9.29 -9.02 -1.84
C ASP A 140 8.47 -9.16 -3.14
N ILE A 141 9.10 -8.86 -4.29
CA ILE A 141 8.45 -8.96 -5.60
C ILE A 141 8.19 -10.41 -5.99
N VAL A 142 9.15 -11.31 -5.78
CA VAL A 142 8.99 -12.74 -6.04
C VAL A 142 7.89 -13.33 -5.16
N GLN A 143 7.83 -12.97 -3.90
CA GLN A 143 6.76 -13.38 -2.99
C GLN A 143 5.39 -12.92 -3.50
N SER A 144 5.28 -11.67 -3.93
CA SER A 144 4.04 -11.12 -4.51
C SER A 144 3.61 -11.90 -5.74
N LYS A 145 4.54 -12.14 -6.70
CA LYS A 145 4.28 -12.88 -7.93
C LYS A 145 3.77 -14.28 -7.62
N ASN A 146 4.54 -15.05 -6.86
CA ASN A 146 4.21 -16.44 -6.52
C ASN A 146 2.85 -16.54 -5.80
N THR A 147 2.57 -15.60 -4.88
CA THR A 147 1.29 -15.54 -4.17
C THR A 147 0.12 -15.34 -5.12
N LEU A 148 0.24 -14.41 -6.07
CA LEU A 148 -0.83 -14.15 -7.04
C LEU A 148 -1.00 -15.30 -8.01
N GLU A 149 0.09 -15.89 -8.52
CA GLU A 149 0.06 -17.03 -9.41
C GLU A 149 -0.57 -18.28 -8.75
N ASP A 150 -0.26 -18.49 -7.45
CA ASP A 150 -0.93 -19.52 -6.64
C ASP A 150 -2.43 -19.27 -6.51
N TRP A 151 -2.84 -18.04 -6.21
CA TRP A 151 -4.27 -17.72 -6.06
C TRP A 151 -5.05 -17.81 -7.37
N LEU A 152 -4.45 -17.34 -8.46
CA LEU A 152 -5.10 -17.22 -9.77
C LEU A 152 -4.94 -18.46 -10.65
N GLN A 153 -4.03 -19.38 -10.31
CA GLN A 153 -3.66 -20.57 -11.07
C GLN A 153 -3.29 -20.24 -12.54
N ARG A 154 -2.60 -19.10 -12.73
CA ARG A 154 -2.12 -18.61 -14.02
C ARG A 154 -0.94 -17.66 -13.85
N PRO A 155 -0.11 -17.46 -14.89
CA PRO A 155 0.97 -16.48 -14.85
C PRO A 155 0.49 -15.05 -14.57
N VAL A 156 1.34 -14.29 -13.85
CA VAL A 156 1.19 -12.85 -13.61
C VAL A 156 2.42 -12.14 -14.19
N ASP A 157 2.21 -11.41 -15.26
CA ASP A 157 3.25 -10.80 -16.09
C ASP A 157 3.26 -9.26 -16.06
N THR A 158 2.29 -8.65 -15.39
CA THR A 158 2.19 -7.20 -15.27
C THR A 158 2.54 -6.73 -13.86
N PHE A 159 3.29 -5.61 -13.78
CA PHE A 159 3.77 -5.03 -12.53
C PHE A 159 3.58 -3.52 -12.48
N ALA A 160 3.16 -3.00 -11.34
CA ALA A 160 3.20 -1.57 -11.05
C ALA A 160 4.15 -1.28 -9.88
N TYR A 161 4.98 -0.25 -10.06
CA TYR A 161 5.87 0.21 -8.99
C TYR A 161 5.08 0.93 -7.89
N PRO A 162 5.29 0.62 -6.60
CA PRO A 162 4.76 1.44 -5.52
C PRO A 162 5.13 2.91 -5.68
N ASN A 163 4.12 3.78 -5.75
CA ASN A 163 4.20 5.22 -6.04
C ASN A 163 4.66 5.60 -7.46
N GLY A 164 5.72 5.04 -7.98
CA GLY A 164 6.06 5.05 -9.40
C GLY A 164 6.76 6.30 -9.95
N VAL A 165 7.40 7.15 -9.14
CA VAL A 165 8.20 8.28 -9.62
C VAL A 165 9.63 7.83 -9.97
N PRO A 166 10.04 7.86 -11.27
CA PRO A 166 11.37 7.44 -11.69
C PRO A 166 12.48 8.25 -10.98
N GLY A 167 13.55 7.57 -10.59
CA GLY A 167 14.70 8.17 -9.89
C GLY A 167 14.44 8.44 -8.39
N THR A 168 13.20 8.57 -7.96
CA THR A 168 12.82 8.84 -6.58
C THR A 168 12.28 7.59 -5.88
N ASP A 169 11.27 6.95 -6.45
CA ASP A 169 10.63 5.78 -5.84
C ASP A 169 11.23 4.46 -6.34
N TYR A 170 11.84 4.46 -7.54
CA TYR A 170 12.57 3.33 -8.10
C TYR A 170 13.70 3.82 -9.04
N ARG A 171 14.69 2.96 -9.31
CA ARG A 171 15.86 3.24 -10.14
C ARG A 171 15.97 2.22 -11.27
N GLN A 172 16.95 2.42 -12.16
CA GLN A 172 17.21 1.54 -13.30
C GLN A 172 17.45 0.07 -12.88
N GLU A 173 18.16 -0.15 -11.79
CA GLU A 173 18.38 -1.50 -11.22
C GLU A 173 17.09 -2.24 -10.90
N HIS A 174 16.04 -1.53 -10.44
CA HIS A 174 14.73 -2.11 -10.18
C HIS A 174 13.97 -2.44 -11.47
N VAL A 175 14.15 -1.64 -12.53
CA VAL A 175 13.60 -1.95 -13.86
C VAL A 175 14.20 -3.25 -14.40
N GLU A 176 15.51 -3.41 -14.29
CA GLU A 176 16.23 -4.62 -14.72
C GLU A 176 15.81 -5.82 -13.89
N LEU A 177 15.66 -5.65 -12.57
CA LEU A 177 15.13 -6.67 -11.68
C LEU A 177 13.74 -7.15 -12.11
N ILE A 178 12.79 -6.23 -12.33
CA ILE A 178 11.42 -6.54 -12.74
C ILE A 178 11.41 -7.33 -14.06
N ARG A 179 12.19 -6.88 -15.05
CA ARG A 179 12.33 -7.59 -16.32
C ARG A 179 12.92 -8.98 -16.15
N SER A 180 13.94 -9.14 -15.29
CA SER A 180 14.56 -10.46 -15.02
C SER A 180 13.60 -11.44 -14.35
N LEU A 181 12.56 -10.95 -13.68
CA LEU A 181 11.49 -11.74 -13.06
C LEU A 181 10.33 -12.05 -14.02
N GLY A 182 10.46 -11.67 -15.31
CA GLY A 182 9.48 -11.99 -16.35
C GLY A 182 8.23 -11.12 -16.34
N PHE A 183 8.32 -9.90 -15.79
CA PHE A 183 7.27 -8.90 -15.96
C PHE A 183 7.51 -8.05 -17.22
N THR A 184 6.41 -7.59 -17.82
CA THR A 184 6.37 -6.75 -19.04
C THR A 184 5.90 -5.33 -18.74
#